data_eecc1dd3fa5ce9933a58adf177934abd
#
_entry.id   eecc1dd3fa5ce9933a58adf177934abd
#
_cell.length_a   1.000
_cell.length_b   1.000
_cell.length_c   1.000
_cell.angle_alpha   90.00
_cell.angle_beta   90.00
_cell.angle_gamma   90.00
#
_symmetry.space_group_name_H-M   'P 1'
#
loop_
_entity.id
_entity.type
_entity.pdbx_description
1 polymer ?
#
loop_
_entity_poly.entity_id
_entity_poly.type
_entity_poly.pdbx_seq_one_letter_code
_entity_poly.pdbx_strand_id
1 'polypeptide(L)'
;GEYEALPEKMTKEGAQPDFGARPFDEGVARTGATAVGARDFLVAVNYNLNTTSTRRANAIAFDVREKGRPKREGNPITGKIVKDENGKTVMIPGTLKGCKAIGWFIDEYGIAQVSMNITDINTTPLHVAFDEVCRAAQARGLRVTGTEIVGLVPKRTLIEAGRYFLEKQQRSTGISEEEIMKIAVKSMGLDDLKPFNPKEKVVEFLIEDEKDVAARERLVRMTCKGFAYETASESPAPGGGSISAYMGALGAALGTMVANLSSHKAGWDARWKEFSDWADNGQAVMNKLLALVDEDTAAFDKIMAAIGMPKGSEEEKAARAAALEAATLYATEVPLKTMKTAMEVFPVVRAMASEGNPNSVSD
;
A
#
# COMPACT_ATOMS: atom_id res chain seq x y z
N GLY A 1 0.56 -24.38 11.88
CA GLY A 1 0.65 -24.11 13.18
C GLY A 1 1.94 -23.45 13.65
N GLU A 2 1.94 -22.21 13.90
CA GLU A 2 3.04 -21.45 14.50
C GLU A 2 3.25 -21.91 15.98
N TYR A 3 3.06 -21.01 16.95
CA TYR A 3 3.20 -21.35 18.37
C TYR A 3 2.15 -22.36 18.87
N GLU A 4 0.98 -22.45 18.23
CA GLU A 4 -0.05 -23.43 18.62
C GLU A 4 0.41 -24.90 18.46
N ALA A 5 1.40 -25.14 17.63
CA ALA A 5 1.97 -26.47 17.44
C ALA A 5 3.15 -26.77 18.39
N LEU A 6 3.61 -25.82 19.21
CA LEU A 6 4.77 -26.00 20.09
C LEU A 6 4.60 -27.15 21.07
N PRO A 7 3.47 -27.33 21.79
CA PRO A 7 3.31 -28.46 22.70
C PRO A 7 3.49 -29.81 22.01
N GLU A 8 2.94 -29.95 20.80
CA GLU A 8 3.08 -31.17 20.01
C GLU A 8 4.51 -31.35 19.45
N LYS A 9 5.13 -30.25 19.00
CA LYS A 9 6.49 -30.27 18.46
C LYS A 9 7.52 -30.61 19.53
N MET A 10 7.40 -30.03 20.70
CA MET A 10 8.37 -30.26 21.81
C MET A 10 8.40 -31.67 22.33
N THR A 11 7.38 -32.50 22.07
CA THR A 11 7.32 -33.90 22.45
C THR A 11 7.77 -34.85 21.33
N LYS A 12 8.02 -34.37 20.13
CA LYS A 12 8.43 -35.20 18.98
C LYS A 12 9.94 -35.33 18.92
N GLU A 13 10.39 -36.54 18.68
CA GLU A 13 11.80 -36.82 18.38
C GLU A 13 12.22 -36.06 17.11
N GLY A 14 13.38 -35.41 17.16
CA GLY A 14 13.91 -34.59 16.05
C GLY A 14 13.35 -33.17 15.94
N ALA A 15 12.41 -32.75 16.81
CA ALA A 15 11.88 -31.39 16.84
C ALA A 15 12.40 -30.58 18.05
N GLN A 16 13.69 -30.72 18.33
CA GLN A 16 14.35 -30.00 19.42
C GLN A 16 14.46 -28.48 19.08
N PRO A 17 14.44 -27.60 20.11
CA PRO A 17 14.75 -26.21 19.93
C PRO A 17 16.15 -26.00 19.35
N ASP A 18 16.31 -24.98 18.47
CA ASP A 18 17.60 -24.60 17.90
C ASP A 18 18.59 -24.13 18.97
N PHE A 19 18.07 -23.52 20.04
CA PHE A 19 18.85 -23.04 21.18
C PHE A 19 18.25 -23.52 22.50
N GLY A 20 19.11 -23.82 23.49
CA GLY A 20 18.68 -24.24 24.81
C GLY A 20 17.97 -25.60 24.82
N ALA A 21 18.33 -26.48 23.87
CA ALA A 21 17.75 -27.80 23.77
C ALA A 21 17.96 -28.60 25.06
N ARG A 22 16.87 -29.08 25.66
CA ARG A 22 16.82 -29.98 26.79
C ARG A 22 15.55 -30.80 26.75
N PRO A 23 15.53 -31.98 27.44
CA PRO A 23 14.31 -32.78 27.51
C PRO A 23 13.12 -31.97 28.06
N PHE A 24 11.92 -32.26 27.57
CA PHE A 24 10.71 -31.68 28.09
C PHE A 24 10.47 -32.15 29.54
N ASP A 25 10.63 -31.24 30.46
CA ASP A 25 10.43 -31.45 31.90
C ASP A 25 9.46 -30.41 32.49
N GLU A 26 9.16 -30.48 33.80
CA GLU A 26 8.31 -29.53 34.48
C GLU A 26 8.84 -28.09 34.44
N GLY A 27 10.17 -27.92 34.40
CA GLY A 27 10.80 -26.60 34.26
C GLY A 27 10.52 -26.00 32.89
N VAL A 28 10.67 -26.79 31.83
CA VAL A 28 10.31 -26.35 30.45
C VAL A 28 8.82 -26.11 30.33
N ALA A 29 7.97 -26.94 30.92
CA ALA A 29 6.52 -26.75 30.95
C ALA A 29 6.11 -25.42 31.58
N ARG A 30 6.85 -24.98 32.63
CA ARG A 30 6.60 -23.67 33.29
C ARG A 30 7.17 -22.48 32.54
N THR A 31 8.38 -22.60 32.00
CA THR A 31 9.05 -21.49 31.29
C THR A 31 8.60 -21.37 29.83
N GLY A 32 8.08 -22.45 29.27
CA GLY A 32 7.64 -22.50 27.88
C GLY A 32 8.78 -22.48 26.86
N ALA A 33 8.44 -22.25 25.61
CA ALA A 33 9.36 -22.07 24.51
C ALA A 33 8.99 -20.84 23.71
N THR A 34 9.99 -20.18 23.12
CA THR A 34 9.79 -19.01 22.25
C THR A 34 10.08 -19.41 20.81
N ALA A 35 9.10 -19.24 19.93
CA ALA A 35 9.31 -19.34 18.50
C ALA A 35 9.79 -17.98 17.97
N VAL A 36 10.95 -17.99 17.31
CA VAL A 36 11.50 -16.81 16.64
C VAL A 36 11.44 -17.04 15.13
N GLY A 37 10.94 -16.08 14.39
CA GLY A 37 10.84 -16.17 12.94
C GLY A 37 10.72 -14.78 12.31
N ALA A 38 10.99 -14.72 11.01
CA ALA A 38 10.73 -13.54 10.18
C ALA A 38 9.62 -13.89 9.19
N ARG A 39 8.72 -12.96 8.98
CA ARG A 39 7.64 -13.06 7.99
C ARG A 39 7.37 -11.69 7.38
N ASP A 40 6.68 -11.67 6.27
CA ASP A 40 6.11 -10.43 5.71
C ASP A 40 5.01 -9.88 6.62
N PHE A 41 4.54 -8.68 6.35
CA PHE A 41 3.50 -8.02 7.15
C PHE A 41 2.25 -8.89 7.26
N LEU A 42 1.77 -9.02 8.49
CA LEU A 42 0.44 -9.53 8.78
C LEU A 42 -0.51 -8.34 8.88
N VAL A 43 -1.66 -8.39 8.21
CA VAL A 43 -2.73 -7.43 8.39
C VAL A 43 -3.85 -8.05 9.21
N ALA A 44 -4.08 -7.49 10.39
CA ALA A 44 -5.21 -7.83 11.25
C ALA A 44 -6.41 -6.95 10.88
N VAL A 45 -7.52 -7.56 10.53
CA VAL A 45 -8.71 -6.88 10.03
C VAL A 45 -9.98 -7.52 10.59
N ASN A 46 -10.92 -6.70 11.04
CA ASN A 46 -12.24 -7.10 11.51
C ASN A 46 -13.31 -6.60 10.55
N TYR A 47 -14.23 -7.48 10.15
CA TYR A 47 -15.37 -7.14 9.30
C TYR A 47 -16.63 -7.05 10.17
N ASN A 48 -17.22 -5.86 10.24
CA ASN A 48 -18.41 -5.57 11.04
C ASN A 48 -19.66 -6.17 10.37
N LEU A 49 -20.48 -6.87 11.14
CA LEU A 49 -21.69 -7.50 10.64
C LEU A 49 -22.94 -6.87 11.25
N ASN A 50 -24.02 -6.80 10.49
CA ASN A 50 -25.34 -6.38 10.96
C ASN A 50 -26.05 -7.46 11.83
N THR A 51 -25.31 -8.08 12.74
CA THR A 51 -25.81 -9.12 13.63
C THR A 51 -25.07 -9.12 14.96
N THR A 52 -25.71 -9.65 15.99
CA THR A 52 -25.09 -9.95 17.29
C THR A 52 -24.66 -11.42 17.42
N SER A 53 -24.93 -12.24 16.39
CA SER A 53 -24.74 -13.68 16.44
C SER A 53 -23.29 -14.08 16.12
N THR A 54 -22.51 -14.38 17.15
CA THR A 54 -21.17 -14.98 17.03
C THR A 54 -21.19 -16.28 16.21
N ARG A 55 -22.25 -17.08 16.32
CA ARG A 55 -22.39 -18.31 15.54
C ARG A 55 -22.43 -18.03 14.03
N ARG A 56 -23.14 -16.99 13.59
CA ARG A 56 -23.20 -16.60 12.19
C ARG A 56 -21.88 -16.00 11.71
N ALA A 57 -21.24 -15.18 12.54
CA ALA A 57 -19.90 -14.65 12.25
C ALA A 57 -18.86 -15.77 12.10
N ASN A 58 -18.88 -16.78 12.99
CA ASN A 58 -18.02 -17.96 12.88
C ASN A 58 -18.31 -18.79 11.61
N ALA A 59 -19.57 -18.90 11.20
CA ALA A 59 -19.91 -19.61 9.97
C ALA A 59 -19.29 -18.93 8.74
N ILE A 60 -19.30 -17.59 8.68
CA ILE A 60 -18.63 -16.81 7.62
C ILE A 60 -17.11 -17.00 7.71
N ALA A 61 -16.52 -16.84 8.91
CA ALA A 61 -15.09 -17.00 9.12
C ALA A 61 -14.59 -18.38 8.65
N PHE A 62 -15.36 -19.43 8.89
CA PHE A 62 -15.02 -20.80 8.53
C PHE A 62 -15.17 -21.09 7.04
N ASP A 63 -16.01 -20.35 6.33
CA ASP A 63 -16.12 -20.48 4.89
C ASP A 63 -14.95 -19.82 4.17
N VAL A 64 -14.40 -18.74 4.73
CA VAL A 64 -13.37 -17.94 4.04
C VAL A 64 -11.94 -18.29 4.46
N ARG A 65 -11.68 -18.63 5.74
CA ARG A 65 -10.33 -18.92 6.23
C ARG A 65 -9.71 -20.15 5.58
N GLU A 66 -8.39 -20.20 5.42
CA GLU A 66 -7.66 -21.30 4.78
C GLU A 66 -7.99 -22.69 5.36
N LYS A 67 -7.99 -22.82 6.70
CA LYS A 67 -8.34 -24.08 7.38
C LYS A 67 -9.73 -24.56 7.06
N GLY A 68 -10.63 -23.65 6.70
CA GLY A 68 -12.02 -23.95 6.39
C GLY A 68 -12.82 -24.42 7.58
N ARG A 69 -13.72 -25.39 7.33
CA ARG A 69 -14.69 -25.92 8.30
C ARG A 69 -14.77 -27.44 8.28
N PRO A 70 -15.21 -28.08 9.36
CA PRO A 70 -15.57 -29.49 9.34
C PRO A 70 -16.67 -29.77 8.32
N LYS A 71 -16.51 -30.83 7.52
CA LYS A 71 -17.57 -31.37 6.67
C LYS A 71 -18.68 -31.93 7.56
N ARG A 72 -19.93 -31.63 7.24
CA ARG A 72 -21.11 -32.10 7.97
C ARG A 72 -22.10 -32.75 7.03
N GLU A 73 -22.86 -33.73 7.52
CA GLU A 73 -23.94 -34.36 6.80
C GLU A 73 -25.20 -33.46 6.87
N GLY A 74 -25.87 -33.27 5.76
CA GLY A 74 -27.09 -32.44 5.68
C GLY A 74 -26.76 -30.95 5.94
N ASN A 75 -27.19 -30.42 7.08
CA ASN A 75 -27.03 -29.02 7.39
C ASN A 75 -25.54 -28.66 7.69
N PRO A 76 -24.95 -27.71 6.97
CA PRO A 76 -23.52 -27.38 7.10
C PRO A 76 -23.15 -26.74 8.45
N ILE A 77 -24.09 -26.32 9.26
CA ILE A 77 -23.87 -25.67 10.57
C ILE A 77 -24.21 -26.64 11.73
N THR A 78 -25.27 -27.41 11.62
CA THR A 78 -25.82 -28.25 12.71
C THR A 78 -25.71 -29.75 12.47
N GLY A 79 -25.38 -30.18 11.24
CA GLY A 79 -25.27 -31.58 10.87
C GLY A 79 -24.12 -32.30 11.61
N LYS A 80 -24.16 -33.63 11.61
CA LYS A 80 -23.12 -34.48 12.21
C LYS A 80 -21.80 -34.29 11.47
N ILE A 81 -20.69 -34.17 12.21
CA ILE A 81 -19.35 -34.05 11.64
C ILE A 81 -18.95 -35.37 10.96
N VAL A 82 -18.54 -35.27 9.69
CA VAL A 82 -18.00 -36.40 8.92
C VAL A 82 -16.56 -36.68 9.37
N LYS A 83 -16.26 -37.95 9.65
CA LYS A 83 -14.91 -38.43 9.96
C LYS A 83 -14.44 -39.37 8.85
N ASP A 84 -13.12 -39.40 8.62
CA ASP A 84 -12.50 -40.37 7.71
C ASP A 84 -12.34 -41.72 8.36
N GLU A 85 -11.76 -42.69 7.63
CA GLU A 85 -11.52 -44.05 8.08
C GLU A 85 -10.63 -44.13 9.32
N ASN A 86 -9.80 -43.11 9.57
CA ASN A 86 -8.90 -43.01 10.73
C ASN A 86 -9.54 -42.21 11.89
N GLY A 87 -10.84 -41.87 11.79
CA GLY A 87 -11.54 -41.12 12.83
C GLY A 87 -11.22 -39.62 12.84
N LYS A 88 -10.45 -39.11 11.87
CA LYS A 88 -10.09 -37.70 11.74
C LYS A 88 -11.23 -36.92 11.06
N THR A 89 -11.47 -35.70 11.53
CA THR A 89 -12.47 -34.82 10.95
C THR A 89 -12.12 -34.44 9.50
N VAL A 90 -13.02 -34.72 8.57
CA VAL A 90 -12.89 -34.27 7.18
C VAL A 90 -13.16 -32.77 7.13
N MET A 91 -12.21 -32.03 6.56
CA MET A 91 -12.30 -30.57 6.43
C MET A 91 -12.72 -30.18 5.00
N ILE A 92 -13.52 -29.13 4.88
CA ILE A 92 -13.76 -28.41 3.63
C ILE A 92 -12.91 -27.16 3.73
N PRO A 93 -11.90 -26.96 2.83
CA PRO A 93 -11.08 -25.76 2.85
C PRO A 93 -11.92 -24.52 2.61
N GLY A 94 -11.49 -23.38 3.16
CA GLY A 94 -12.11 -22.10 2.87
C GLY A 94 -11.69 -21.54 1.52
N THR A 95 -12.30 -20.44 1.15
CA THR A 95 -12.10 -19.81 -0.18
C THR A 95 -10.81 -19.02 -0.28
N LEU A 96 -10.22 -18.60 0.85
CA LEU A 96 -8.97 -17.83 0.92
C LEU A 96 -7.82 -18.68 1.43
N LYS A 97 -6.60 -18.30 1.06
CA LYS A 97 -5.35 -18.87 1.56
C LYS A 97 -4.57 -17.81 2.35
N GLY A 98 -3.54 -18.22 3.09
CA GLY A 98 -2.71 -17.28 3.84
C GLY A 98 -3.50 -16.42 4.83
N CYS A 99 -4.59 -16.94 5.39
CA CYS A 99 -5.38 -16.24 6.39
C CYS A 99 -5.99 -17.16 7.46
N LYS A 100 -6.15 -16.60 8.65
CA LYS A 100 -6.88 -17.20 9.78
C LYS A 100 -8.06 -16.29 10.12
N ALA A 101 -9.21 -16.87 10.48
CA ALA A 101 -10.37 -16.09 10.87
C ALA A 101 -11.23 -16.82 11.90
N ILE A 102 -11.87 -16.02 12.76
CA ILE A 102 -12.87 -16.43 13.73
C ILE A 102 -14.02 -15.42 13.73
N GLY A 103 -15.18 -15.83 14.23
CA GLY A 103 -16.27 -14.90 14.57
C GLY A 103 -16.25 -14.61 16.06
N TRP A 104 -16.47 -13.37 16.43
CA TRP A 104 -16.59 -12.95 17.80
C TRP A 104 -17.64 -11.85 17.97
N PHE A 105 -18.00 -11.53 19.20
CA PHE A 105 -18.85 -10.41 19.54
C PHE A 105 -18.01 -9.36 20.27
N ILE A 106 -18.23 -8.11 19.94
CA ILE A 106 -17.54 -7.00 20.59
C ILE A 106 -18.56 -6.13 21.34
N ASP A 107 -18.44 -6.10 22.66
CA ASP A 107 -19.40 -5.41 23.52
C ASP A 107 -19.37 -3.89 23.29
N GLU A 108 -18.20 -3.32 23.00
CA GLU A 108 -18.00 -1.88 22.75
C GLU A 108 -18.91 -1.37 21.60
N TYR A 109 -19.10 -2.19 20.58
CA TYR A 109 -19.90 -1.81 19.40
C TYR A 109 -21.27 -2.51 19.34
N GLY A 110 -21.51 -3.47 20.21
CA GLY A 110 -22.75 -4.24 20.24
C GLY A 110 -23.01 -5.09 18.99
N ILE A 111 -21.97 -5.49 18.28
CA ILE A 111 -22.05 -6.24 17.01
C ILE A 111 -21.13 -7.47 17.01
N ALA A 112 -21.46 -8.44 16.17
CA ALA A 112 -20.54 -9.52 15.84
C ALA A 112 -19.64 -9.12 14.67
N GLN A 113 -18.39 -9.56 14.71
CA GLN A 113 -17.38 -9.33 13.67
C GLN A 113 -16.80 -10.67 13.20
N VAL A 114 -16.36 -10.69 11.95
CA VAL A 114 -15.36 -11.66 11.48
C VAL A 114 -13.99 -11.05 11.72
N SER A 115 -13.25 -11.57 12.68
CA SER A 115 -11.87 -11.17 12.97
C SER A 115 -10.94 -12.04 12.13
N MET A 116 -10.10 -11.41 11.31
CA MET A 116 -9.21 -12.09 10.37
C MET A 116 -7.77 -11.57 10.52
N ASN A 117 -6.83 -12.50 10.50
CA ASN A 117 -5.42 -12.22 10.29
C ASN A 117 -5.02 -12.69 8.89
N ILE A 118 -4.74 -11.76 8.00
CA ILE A 118 -4.14 -12.04 6.70
C ILE A 118 -2.64 -12.22 6.94
N THR A 119 -2.17 -13.46 6.92
CA THR A 119 -0.77 -13.81 7.23
C THR A 119 0.14 -13.72 6.01
N ASP A 120 -0.46 -13.65 4.83
CA ASP A 120 0.23 -13.43 3.56
C ASP A 120 -0.62 -12.51 2.66
N ILE A 121 -0.27 -11.24 2.65
CA ILE A 121 -0.97 -10.20 1.87
C ILE A 121 -0.71 -10.30 0.36
N ASN A 122 0.32 -11.04 -0.07
CA ASN A 122 0.58 -11.28 -1.50
C ASN A 122 -0.35 -12.38 -2.04
N THR A 123 -0.64 -13.40 -1.22
CA THR A 123 -1.57 -14.48 -1.57
C THR A 123 -3.02 -14.04 -1.43
N THR A 124 -3.35 -13.29 -0.39
CA THR A 124 -4.70 -12.77 -0.14
C THR A 124 -4.63 -11.26 0.14
N PRO A 125 -4.73 -10.42 -0.90
CA PRO A 125 -4.86 -8.98 -0.74
C PRO A 125 -6.09 -8.58 0.09
N LEU A 126 -6.01 -7.46 0.78
CA LEU A 126 -7.07 -6.99 1.69
C LEU A 126 -8.44 -6.85 1.00
N HIS A 127 -8.47 -6.31 -0.22
CA HIS A 127 -9.71 -6.14 -1.00
C HIS A 127 -10.33 -7.47 -1.43
N VAL A 128 -9.50 -8.48 -1.72
CA VAL A 128 -9.98 -9.85 -2.03
C VAL A 128 -10.61 -10.48 -0.80
N ALA A 129 -9.96 -10.35 0.36
CA ALA A 129 -10.52 -10.82 1.62
C ALA A 129 -11.85 -10.12 1.95
N PHE A 130 -11.94 -8.80 1.73
CA PHE A 130 -13.17 -8.02 1.93
C PHE A 130 -14.32 -8.53 1.06
N ASP A 131 -14.11 -8.68 -0.25
CA ASP A 131 -15.15 -9.14 -1.17
C ASP A 131 -15.62 -10.57 -0.83
N GLU A 132 -14.69 -11.47 -0.46
CA GLU A 132 -15.05 -12.84 -0.07
C GLU A 132 -15.86 -12.88 1.23
N VAL A 133 -15.52 -12.07 2.22
CA VAL A 133 -16.30 -11.97 3.47
C VAL A 133 -17.69 -11.37 3.17
N CYS A 134 -17.77 -10.34 2.33
CA CYS A 134 -19.06 -9.78 1.89
C CYS A 134 -19.93 -10.82 1.19
N ARG A 135 -19.35 -11.59 0.25
CA ARG A 135 -20.04 -12.66 -0.47
C ARG A 135 -20.56 -13.75 0.50
N ALA A 136 -19.70 -14.20 1.43
CA ALA A 136 -20.06 -15.21 2.41
C ALA A 136 -21.14 -14.72 3.41
N ALA A 137 -21.11 -13.44 3.77
CA ALA A 137 -22.13 -12.80 4.60
C ALA A 137 -23.47 -12.73 3.86
N GLN A 138 -23.47 -12.25 2.61
CA GLN A 138 -24.68 -12.14 1.79
C GLN A 138 -25.35 -13.49 1.56
N ALA A 139 -24.57 -14.56 1.32
CA ALA A 139 -25.10 -15.93 1.18
C ALA A 139 -25.83 -16.43 2.45
N ARG A 140 -25.66 -15.74 3.59
CA ARG A 140 -26.32 -16.04 4.88
C ARG A 140 -27.35 -15.00 5.29
N GLY A 141 -27.73 -14.09 4.39
CA GLY A 141 -28.66 -13.00 4.67
C GLY A 141 -28.10 -11.94 5.60
N LEU A 142 -26.76 -11.82 5.67
CA LEU A 142 -26.05 -10.82 6.46
C LEU A 142 -25.36 -9.82 5.54
N ARG A 143 -24.96 -8.70 6.14
CA ARG A 143 -24.24 -7.63 5.47
C ARG A 143 -23.00 -7.24 6.28
N VAL A 144 -21.88 -7.05 5.59
CA VAL A 144 -20.73 -6.32 6.13
C VAL A 144 -21.08 -4.83 6.10
N THR A 145 -21.06 -4.16 7.25
CA THR A 145 -21.39 -2.74 7.39
C THR A 145 -20.16 -1.85 7.28
N GLY A 146 -18.99 -2.36 7.67
CA GLY A 146 -17.72 -1.69 7.60
C GLY A 146 -16.59 -2.61 8.01
N THR A 147 -15.40 -2.05 8.11
CA THR A 147 -14.18 -2.81 8.37
C THR A 147 -13.27 -2.03 9.32
N GLU A 148 -12.56 -2.73 10.18
CA GLU A 148 -11.60 -2.16 11.11
C GLU A 148 -10.22 -2.80 10.87
N ILE A 149 -9.21 -1.98 10.52
CA ILE A 149 -7.80 -2.42 10.52
C ILE A 149 -7.26 -2.27 11.93
N VAL A 150 -6.81 -3.37 12.52
CA VAL A 150 -6.22 -3.41 13.85
C VAL A 150 -4.70 -3.26 13.74
N GLY A 151 -4.16 -2.20 14.34
CA GLY A 151 -2.74 -1.87 14.25
C GLY A 151 -2.37 -1.18 12.94
N LEU A 152 -1.22 -1.53 12.38
CA LEU A 152 -0.62 -0.87 11.23
C LEU A 152 -0.81 -1.68 9.93
N VAL A 153 -0.73 -0.99 8.79
CA VAL A 153 -0.88 -1.57 7.47
C VAL A 153 0.16 -0.98 6.51
N PRO A 154 0.79 -1.78 5.62
CA PRO A 154 1.64 -1.25 4.56
C PRO A 154 0.86 -0.38 3.57
N LYS A 155 1.46 0.73 3.11
CA LYS A 155 0.85 1.65 2.14
C LYS A 155 0.32 0.93 0.89
N ARG A 156 1.12 -0.01 0.36
CA ARG A 156 0.75 -0.80 -0.82
C ARG A 156 -0.60 -1.50 -0.68
N THR A 157 -0.94 -1.99 0.52
CA THR A 157 -2.21 -2.71 0.76
C THR A 157 -3.43 -1.82 0.52
N LEU A 158 -3.37 -0.54 0.91
CA LEU A 158 -4.44 0.42 0.66
C LEU A 158 -4.46 0.91 -0.78
N ILE A 159 -3.29 1.12 -1.40
CA ILE A 159 -3.19 1.51 -2.80
C ILE A 159 -3.75 0.41 -3.71
N GLU A 160 -3.38 -0.85 -3.50
CA GLU A 160 -3.91 -2.00 -4.26
C GLU A 160 -5.42 -2.12 -4.09
N ALA A 161 -5.93 -1.95 -2.87
CA ALA A 161 -7.36 -1.98 -2.61
C ALA A 161 -8.10 -0.83 -3.31
N GLY A 162 -7.56 0.40 -3.25
CA GLY A 162 -8.17 1.55 -3.91
C GLY A 162 -8.21 1.39 -5.44
N ARG A 163 -7.11 0.94 -6.04
CA ARG A 163 -7.05 0.62 -7.48
C ARG A 163 -8.08 -0.44 -7.87
N TYR A 164 -8.13 -1.54 -7.11
CA TYR A 164 -9.12 -2.59 -7.33
C TYR A 164 -10.56 -2.08 -7.36
N PHE A 165 -10.95 -1.24 -6.39
CA PHE A 165 -12.30 -0.71 -6.34
C PHE A 165 -12.59 0.34 -7.43
N LEU A 166 -11.58 1.10 -7.86
CA LEU A 166 -11.69 1.97 -9.04
C LEU A 166 -11.92 1.15 -10.32
N GLU A 167 -11.10 0.12 -10.55
CA GLU A 167 -11.24 -0.76 -11.72
C GLU A 167 -12.60 -1.48 -11.73
N LYS A 168 -13.07 -1.94 -10.58
CA LYS A 168 -14.39 -2.57 -10.41
C LYS A 168 -15.53 -1.62 -10.78
N GLN A 169 -15.32 -0.30 -10.61
CA GLN A 169 -16.25 0.74 -11.01
C GLN A 169 -16.01 1.24 -12.45
N GLN A 170 -15.06 0.67 -13.17
CA GLN A 170 -14.60 1.14 -14.49
C GLN A 170 -14.14 2.62 -14.45
N ARG A 171 -13.44 3.00 -13.37
CA ARG A 171 -12.90 4.32 -13.13
C ARG A 171 -11.39 4.34 -13.31
N SER A 172 -10.87 5.48 -13.78
CA SER A 172 -9.43 5.65 -13.93
C SER A 172 -8.68 5.48 -12.61
N THR A 173 -7.56 4.79 -12.67
CA THR A 173 -6.58 4.63 -11.57
C THR A 173 -5.45 5.66 -11.63
N GLY A 174 -5.38 6.48 -12.71
CA GLY A 174 -4.38 7.53 -12.90
C GLY A 174 -4.70 8.82 -12.12
N ILE A 175 -4.85 8.69 -10.82
CA ILE A 175 -5.12 9.75 -9.86
C ILE A 175 -4.08 9.70 -8.72
N SER A 176 -4.09 10.68 -7.82
CA SER A 176 -3.12 10.71 -6.72
C SER A 176 -3.26 9.53 -5.76
N GLU A 177 -2.16 9.13 -5.11
CA GLU A 177 -2.18 8.06 -4.09
C GLU A 177 -3.15 8.40 -2.96
N GLU A 178 -3.28 9.68 -2.59
CA GLU A 178 -4.21 10.12 -1.55
C GLU A 178 -5.66 9.82 -1.95
N GLU A 179 -6.05 10.12 -3.19
CA GLU A 179 -7.40 9.83 -3.69
C GLU A 179 -7.65 8.31 -3.81
N ILE A 180 -6.65 7.55 -4.24
CA ILE A 180 -6.73 6.07 -4.27
C ILE A 180 -6.97 5.51 -2.87
N MET A 181 -6.25 6.00 -1.85
CA MET A 181 -6.46 5.58 -0.46
C MET A 181 -7.84 5.97 0.06
N LYS A 182 -8.35 7.17 -0.29
CA LYS A 182 -9.73 7.58 0.06
C LYS A 182 -10.76 6.60 -0.51
N ILE A 183 -10.56 6.14 -1.75
CA ILE A 183 -11.44 5.13 -2.36
C ILE A 183 -11.36 3.80 -1.60
N ALA A 184 -10.17 3.35 -1.18
CA ALA A 184 -10.01 2.15 -0.36
C ALA A 184 -10.78 2.28 0.97
N VAL A 185 -10.59 3.39 1.67
CA VAL A 185 -11.26 3.68 2.95
C VAL A 185 -12.78 3.63 2.79
N LYS A 186 -13.32 4.31 1.79
CA LYS A 186 -14.78 4.36 1.56
C LYS A 186 -15.35 3.04 1.08
N SER A 187 -14.66 2.35 0.18
CA SER A 187 -15.15 1.09 -0.39
C SER A 187 -15.24 -0.03 0.65
N MET A 188 -14.28 -0.07 1.56
CA MET A 188 -14.26 -1.07 2.64
C MET A 188 -14.93 -0.59 3.94
N GLY A 189 -15.35 0.68 4.02
CA GLY A 189 -15.92 1.24 5.25
C GLY A 189 -14.94 1.22 6.42
N LEU A 190 -13.69 1.62 6.20
CA LEU A 190 -12.66 1.64 7.25
C LEU A 190 -12.93 2.73 8.30
N ASP A 191 -13.76 3.70 7.96
CA ASP A 191 -14.19 4.81 8.82
C ASP A 191 -15.61 4.61 9.42
N ASP A 192 -16.15 3.38 9.39
CA ASP A 192 -17.51 3.05 9.87
C ASP A 192 -17.67 3.27 11.39
N LEU A 193 -16.77 2.69 12.18
CA LEU A 193 -16.86 2.76 13.65
C LEU A 193 -16.04 3.90 14.25
N LYS A 194 -14.90 4.22 13.65
CA LYS A 194 -13.96 5.27 14.08
C LYS A 194 -13.32 5.91 12.85
N PRO A 195 -12.97 7.20 12.88
CA PRO A 195 -12.24 7.83 11.79
C PRO A 195 -10.96 7.07 11.46
N PHE A 196 -10.72 6.79 10.18
CA PHE A 196 -9.50 6.17 9.70
C PHE A 196 -8.54 7.24 9.18
N ASN A 197 -7.43 7.41 9.87
CA ASN A 197 -6.37 8.35 9.48
C ASN A 197 -5.18 7.57 8.87
N PRO A 198 -4.93 7.63 7.57
CA PRO A 198 -3.78 6.96 6.95
C PRO A 198 -2.44 7.33 7.59
N LYS A 199 -2.24 8.58 8.04
CA LYS A 199 -1.00 9.04 8.68
C LYS A 199 -0.69 8.31 9.99
N GLU A 200 -1.70 7.76 10.67
CA GLU A 200 -1.55 7.03 11.93
C GLU A 200 -1.56 5.52 11.74
N LYS A 201 -1.95 5.02 10.57
CA LYS A 201 -2.16 3.60 10.29
C LYS A 201 -1.20 3.03 9.26
N VAL A 202 -0.66 3.85 8.38
CA VAL A 202 0.24 3.41 7.31
C VAL A 202 1.69 3.45 7.80
N VAL A 203 2.36 2.29 7.73
CA VAL A 203 3.73 2.12 8.24
C VAL A 203 4.69 3.14 7.63
N GLU A 204 4.63 3.32 6.31
CA GLU A 204 5.52 4.23 5.59
C GLU A 204 5.37 5.67 6.06
N PHE A 205 4.15 6.12 6.36
CA PHE A 205 3.91 7.49 6.87
C PHE A 205 4.38 7.69 8.32
N LEU A 206 4.47 6.61 9.11
CA LEU A 206 4.97 6.67 10.48
C LEU A 206 6.51 6.63 10.54
N ILE A 207 7.15 6.02 9.54
CA ILE A 207 8.61 5.94 9.46
C ILE A 207 9.20 7.23 8.89
N GLU A 208 8.47 7.90 7.99
CA GLU A 208 8.92 9.18 7.43
C GLU A 208 8.88 10.28 8.50
N ASP A 209 10.05 10.85 8.84
CA ASP A 209 10.10 12.08 9.62
C ASP A 209 9.55 13.24 8.78
N GLU A 210 8.53 13.93 9.27
CA GLU A 210 7.97 15.10 8.57
C GLU A 210 9.00 16.19 8.28
N LYS A 211 10.05 16.30 9.11
CA LYS A 211 11.14 17.25 8.88
C LYS A 211 12.01 16.83 7.71
N ASP A 212 12.30 15.53 7.57
CA ASP A 212 13.10 15.00 6.47
C ASP A 212 12.32 15.09 5.16
N VAL A 213 11.02 14.79 5.18
CA VAL A 213 10.14 14.97 4.03
C VAL A 213 10.03 16.44 3.64
N ALA A 214 9.83 17.35 4.59
CA ALA A 214 9.77 18.78 4.34
C ALA A 214 11.08 19.34 3.77
N ALA A 215 12.22 18.83 4.23
CA ALA A 215 13.53 19.23 3.70
C ALA A 215 13.74 18.72 2.26
N ARG A 216 13.34 17.48 1.98
CA ARG A 216 13.45 16.83 0.66
C ARG A 216 12.51 17.41 -0.38
N GLU A 217 11.33 17.88 0.02
CA GLU A 217 10.26 18.39 -0.83
C GLU A 217 10.01 19.88 -0.62
N ARG A 218 11.07 20.64 -0.35
CA ARG A 218 10.94 22.06 0.02
C ARG A 218 10.26 22.91 -1.05
N LEU A 219 10.65 22.74 -2.30
CA LEU A 219 10.16 23.56 -3.42
C LEU A 219 8.77 23.12 -3.86
N VAL A 220 8.52 21.81 -4.02
CA VAL A 220 7.22 21.30 -4.49
C VAL A 220 6.09 21.54 -3.49
N ARG A 221 6.40 21.80 -2.22
CA ARG A 221 5.41 22.16 -1.19
C ARG A 221 5.07 23.64 -1.13
N MET A 222 5.77 24.48 -1.88
CA MET A 222 5.43 25.89 -1.95
C MET A 222 4.10 26.12 -2.67
N THR A 223 3.41 27.20 -2.30
CA THR A 223 2.31 27.66 -3.14
C THR A 223 2.86 28.14 -4.49
N CYS A 224 2.07 28.09 -5.55
CA CYS A 224 2.48 28.59 -6.88
C CYS A 224 3.06 30.02 -6.79
N LYS A 225 2.43 30.88 -5.97
CA LYS A 225 2.92 32.26 -5.73
C LYS A 225 4.26 32.27 -5.00
N GLY A 226 4.38 31.46 -3.95
CA GLY A 226 5.64 31.34 -3.16
C GLY A 226 6.78 30.84 -4.03
N PHE A 227 6.56 29.81 -4.83
CA PHE A 227 7.56 29.28 -5.76
C PHE A 227 8.04 30.33 -6.78
N ALA A 228 7.11 31.09 -7.35
CA ALA A 228 7.45 32.15 -8.30
C ALA A 228 8.27 33.30 -7.65
N TYR A 229 7.92 33.71 -6.43
CA TYR A 229 8.69 34.74 -5.71
C TYR A 229 10.07 34.24 -5.27
N GLU A 230 10.20 32.99 -4.82
CA GLU A 230 11.48 32.40 -4.48
C GLU A 230 12.39 32.33 -5.72
N THR A 231 11.83 31.92 -6.87
CA THR A 231 12.54 31.91 -8.17
C THR A 231 13.06 33.29 -8.57
N ALA A 232 12.30 34.35 -8.26
CA ALA A 232 12.62 35.73 -8.61
C ALA A 232 13.57 36.40 -7.59
N SER A 233 13.90 35.74 -6.49
CA SER A 233 14.73 36.28 -5.41
C SER A 233 16.23 36.12 -5.68
N GLU A 234 17.06 36.55 -4.73
CA GLU A 234 18.49 36.32 -4.72
C GLU A 234 18.89 34.90 -4.27
N SER A 235 17.89 34.04 -3.98
CA SER A 235 18.12 32.65 -3.59
C SER A 235 18.82 31.87 -4.72
N PRO A 236 19.84 31.06 -4.42
CA PRO A 236 20.48 30.22 -5.44
C PRO A 236 19.59 29.11 -5.98
N ALA A 237 18.45 28.86 -5.35
CA ALA A 237 17.44 27.86 -5.72
C ALA A 237 16.01 28.42 -5.48
N PRO A 238 15.03 28.09 -6.36
CA PRO A 238 15.11 27.15 -7.50
C PRO A 238 15.87 27.74 -8.69
N GLY A 239 16.69 26.89 -9.33
CA GLY A 239 17.37 27.21 -10.58
C GLY A 239 16.61 26.76 -11.83
N GLY A 240 17.26 26.89 -13.00
CA GLY A 240 16.67 26.51 -14.29
C GLY A 240 16.32 25.03 -14.40
N GLY A 241 17.07 24.13 -13.74
CA GLY A 241 16.77 22.70 -13.71
C GLY A 241 15.49 22.39 -12.95
N SER A 242 15.33 22.95 -11.75
CA SER A 242 14.09 22.84 -10.95
C SER A 242 12.87 23.38 -11.72
N ILE A 243 13.01 24.55 -12.37
CA ILE A 243 11.92 25.13 -13.18
C ILE A 243 11.57 24.23 -14.36
N SER A 244 12.56 23.71 -15.08
CA SER A 244 12.35 22.81 -16.22
C SER A 244 11.63 21.52 -15.80
N ALA A 245 12.02 20.94 -14.66
CA ALA A 245 11.36 19.76 -14.09
C ALA A 245 9.89 20.07 -13.76
N TYR A 246 9.61 21.21 -13.13
CA TYR A 246 8.24 21.60 -12.78
C TYR A 246 7.38 21.87 -14.03
N MET A 247 7.91 22.54 -15.05
CA MET A 247 7.20 22.73 -16.33
C MET A 247 6.88 21.40 -17.00
N GLY A 248 7.83 20.46 -17.01
CA GLY A 248 7.61 19.10 -17.50
C GLY A 248 6.52 18.37 -16.70
N ALA A 249 6.50 18.53 -15.37
CA ALA A 249 5.47 17.96 -14.51
C ALA A 249 4.08 18.53 -14.81
N LEU A 250 3.95 19.83 -15.07
CA LEU A 250 2.68 20.44 -15.45
C LEU A 250 2.21 19.98 -16.83
N GLY A 251 3.11 19.78 -17.80
CA GLY A 251 2.77 19.19 -19.09
C GLY A 251 2.27 17.74 -18.96
N ALA A 252 2.92 16.93 -18.10
CA ALA A 252 2.45 15.60 -17.78
C ALA A 252 1.08 15.60 -17.08
N ALA A 253 0.86 16.56 -16.17
CA ALA A 253 -0.43 16.74 -15.49
C ALA A 253 -1.56 17.04 -16.47
N LEU A 254 -1.34 17.92 -17.46
CA LEU A 254 -2.34 18.21 -18.50
C LEU A 254 -2.65 16.99 -19.35
N GLY A 255 -1.64 16.26 -19.82
CA GLY A 255 -1.85 14.99 -20.54
C GLY A 255 -2.63 13.97 -19.70
N THR A 256 -2.32 13.86 -18.40
CA THR A 256 -3.05 13.00 -17.44
C THR A 256 -4.50 13.46 -17.26
N MET A 257 -4.73 14.76 -17.17
CA MET A 257 -6.09 15.35 -17.10
C MET A 257 -6.93 14.94 -18.30
N VAL A 258 -6.40 15.08 -19.51
CA VAL A 258 -7.11 14.71 -20.75
C VAL A 258 -7.43 13.21 -20.77
N ALA A 259 -6.50 12.37 -20.32
CA ALA A 259 -6.72 10.93 -20.22
C ALA A 259 -7.83 10.60 -19.21
N ASN A 260 -7.81 11.21 -18.03
CA ASN A 260 -8.86 11.05 -17.01
C ASN A 260 -10.23 11.52 -17.53
N LEU A 261 -10.32 12.67 -18.18
CA LEU A 261 -11.56 13.18 -18.77
C LEU A 261 -12.08 12.24 -19.87
N SER A 262 -11.17 11.66 -20.68
CA SER A 262 -11.53 10.71 -21.74
C SER A 262 -12.02 9.38 -21.18
N SER A 263 -11.41 8.90 -20.10
CA SER A 263 -11.81 7.66 -19.39
C SER A 263 -13.25 7.71 -18.88
N HIS A 264 -13.77 8.90 -18.59
CA HIS A 264 -15.12 9.09 -18.02
C HIS A 264 -16.10 9.76 -18.98
N LYS A 265 -15.74 9.90 -20.25
CA LYS A 265 -16.59 10.52 -21.25
C LYS A 265 -17.77 9.61 -21.60
N ALA A 266 -18.97 10.14 -21.49
CA ALA A 266 -20.19 9.43 -21.85
C ALA A 266 -20.13 8.90 -23.29
N GLY A 267 -20.48 7.62 -23.48
CA GLY A 267 -20.40 6.92 -24.76
C GLY A 267 -19.01 6.35 -25.09
N TRP A 268 -18.01 6.54 -24.22
CA TRP A 268 -16.67 5.98 -24.35
C TRP A 268 -16.37 4.88 -23.32
N ASP A 269 -17.42 4.39 -22.66
CA ASP A 269 -17.32 3.43 -21.56
C ASP A 269 -16.50 2.18 -21.92
N ALA A 270 -16.53 1.72 -23.16
CA ALA A 270 -15.73 0.57 -23.62
C ALA A 270 -14.21 0.86 -23.66
N ARG A 271 -13.81 2.12 -23.68
CA ARG A 271 -12.39 2.56 -23.73
C ARG A 271 -11.86 3.08 -22.42
N TRP A 272 -12.64 2.99 -21.32
CA TRP A 272 -12.23 3.55 -20.02
C TRP A 272 -10.85 3.05 -19.58
N LYS A 273 -10.57 1.76 -19.78
CA LYS A 273 -9.31 1.14 -19.35
C LYS A 273 -8.11 1.67 -20.12
N GLU A 274 -8.25 1.84 -21.43
CA GLU A 274 -7.20 2.41 -22.28
C GLU A 274 -6.80 3.81 -21.81
N PHE A 275 -7.77 4.68 -21.57
CA PHE A 275 -7.51 6.02 -21.08
C PHE A 275 -7.02 6.03 -19.62
N SER A 276 -7.48 5.09 -18.79
CA SER A 276 -6.94 4.90 -17.45
C SER A 276 -5.45 4.54 -17.48
N ASP A 277 -5.02 3.67 -18.40
CA ASP A 277 -3.61 3.28 -18.56
C ASP A 277 -2.75 4.48 -19.00
N TRP A 278 -3.26 5.33 -19.90
CA TRP A 278 -2.59 6.57 -20.25
C TRP A 278 -2.51 7.54 -19.07
N ALA A 279 -3.56 7.65 -18.27
CA ALA A 279 -3.57 8.48 -17.07
C ALA A 279 -2.56 7.97 -16.02
N ASP A 280 -2.47 6.66 -15.79
CA ASP A 280 -1.45 6.06 -14.91
C ASP A 280 -0.03 6.38 -15.37
N ASN A 281 0.24 6.28 -16.68
CA ASN A 281 1.54 6.60 -17.25
C ASN A 281 1.87 8.10 -17.05
N GLY A 282 0.94 8.98 -17.35
CA GLY A 282 1.12 10.42 -17.16
C GLY A 282 1.34 10.78 -15.69
N GLN A 283 0.58 10.19 -14.77
CA GLN A 283 0.73 10.37 -13.31
C GLN A 283 2.12 9.92 -12.84
N ALA A 284 2.60 8.78 -13.33
CA ALA A 284 3.93 8.27 -12.98
C ALA A 284 5.06 9.21 -13.44
N VAL A 285 4.96 9.73 -14.67
CA VAL A 285 5.95 10.68 -15.20
C VAL A 285 5.88 12.01 -14.46
N MET A 286 4.69 12.53 -14.19
CA MET A 286 4.49 13.74 -13.39
C MET A 286 5.17 13.62 -12.03
N ASN A 287 4.97 12.53 -11.31
CA ASN A 287 5.55 12.31 -10.00
C ASN A 287 7.09 12.24 -10.04
N LYS A 288 7.67 11.59 -11.08
CA LYS A 288 9.13 11.59 -11.30
C LYS A 288 9.68 13.01 -11.51
N LEU A 289 9.00 13.81 -12.31
CA LEU A 289 9.39 15.18 -12.59
C LEU A 289 9.25 16.10 -11.36
N LEU A 290 8.21 15.93 -10.56
CA LEU A 290 8.07 16.64 -9.29
C LEU A 290 9.21 16.34 -8.33
N ALA A 291 9.64 15.08 -8.22
CA ALA A 291 10.79 14.72 -7.41
C ALA A 291 12.09 15.38 -7.90
N LEU A 292 12.25 15.54 -9.22
CA LEU A 292 13.43 16.17 -9.84
C LEU A 292 13.51 17.68 -9.57
N VAL A 293 12.41 18.35 -9.20
CA VAL A 293 12.40 19.77 -8.82
C VAL A 293 13.32 20.03 -7.63
N ASP A 294 13.18 19.24 -6.58
CA ASP A 294 13.98 19.35 -5.36
C ASP A 294 15.34 18.65 -5.50
N GLU A 295 15.42 17.55 -6.30
CA GLU A 295 16.68 16.84 -6.58
C GLU A 295 17.71 17.75 -7.27
N ASP A 296 17.29 18.66 -8.16
CA ASP A 296 18.16 19.65 -8.82
C ASP A 296 18.79 20.59 -7.79
N THR A 297 18.01 21.11 -6.86
CA THR A 297 18.51 21.94 -5.76
C THR A 297 19.46 21.15 -4.85
N ALA A 298 19.12 19.92 -4.47
CA ALA A 298 19.96 19.07 -3.64
C ALA A 298 21.30 18.73 -4.32
N ALA A 299 21.32 18.61 -5.64
CA ALA A 299 22.55 18.43 -6.40
C ALA A 299 23.47 19.66 -6.34
N PHE A 300 22.90 20.86 -6.44
CA PHE A 300 23.64 22.11 -6.26
C PHE A 300 24.17 22.25 -4.82
N ASP A 301 23.38 21.94 -3.81
CA ASP A 301 23.81 22.00 -2.40
C ASP A 301 25.03 21.11 -2.12
N LYS A 302 25.14 19.95 -2.79
CA LYS A 302 26.34 19.09 -2.70
C LYS A 302 27.60 19.78 -3.25
N ILE A 303 27.48 20.56 -4.31
CA ILE A 303 28.63 21.37 -4.83
C ILE A 303 29.05 22.39 -3.78
N MET A 304 28.07 23.10 -3.20
CA MET A 304 28.35 24.11 -2.16
C MET A 304 28.99 23.48 -0.92
N ALA A 305 28.51 22.31 -0.50
CA ALA A 305 29.11 21.56 0.60
C ALA A 305 30.56 21.14 0.29
N ALA A 306 30.85 20.66 -0.91
CA ALA A 306 32.19 20.28 -1.34
C ALA A 306 33.15 21.51 -1.40
N ILE A 307 32.63 22.66 -1.86
CA ILE A 307 33.41 23.93 -1.85
C ILE A 307 33.76 24.34 -0.41
N GLY A 308 32.85 24.12 0.55
CA GLY A 308 33.06 24.44 1.97
C GLY A 308 34.00 23.50 2.73
N MET A 309 34.43 22.38 2.13
CA MET A 309 35.32 21.42 2.81
C MET A 309 36.71 22.02 3.13
N PRO A 310 37.36 21.52 4.21
CA PRO A 310 38.74 21.91 4.57
C PRO A 310 39.76 21.74 3.43
N LYS A 311 40.81 22.56 3.42
CA LYS A 311 41.87 22.58 2.39
C LYS A 311 43.27 22.86 2.94
N GLY A 312 43.48 22.57 4.23
CA GLY A 312 44.73 22.85 4.92
C GLY A 312 45.83 21.82 4.65
N SER A 313 45.51 20.53 4.65
CA SER A 313 46.43 19.44 4.34
C SER A 313 46.30 18.93 2.90
N GLU A 314 47.24 18.12 2.42
CA GLU A 314 47.18 17.50 1.09
C GLU A 314 46.04 16.45 1.03
N GLU A 315 45.80 15.72 2.14
CA GLU A 315 44.67 14.78 2.24
C GLU A 315 43.32 15.53 2.16
N GLU A 316 43.21 16.67 2.84
CA GLU A 316 41.99 17.51 2.79
C GLU A 316 41.77 18.08 1.39
N LYS A 317 42.83 18.54 0.70
CA LYS A 317 42.72 19.02 -0.68
C LYS A 317 42.27 17.91 -1.63
N ALA A 318 42.84 16.71 -1.50
CA ALA A 318 42.49 15.56 -2.31
C ALA A 318 41.02 15.13 -2.07
N ALA A 319 40.59 15.03 -0.80
CA ALA A 319 39.21 14.70 -0.43
C ALA A 319 38.20 15.74 -0.98
N ARG A 320 38.54 17.04 -0.85
CA ARG A 320 37.71 18.13 -1.40
C ARG A 320 37.64 18.09 -2.92
N ALA A 321 38.71 17.80 -3.62
CA ALA A 321 38.74 17.70 -5.08
C ALA A 321 37.83 16.52 -5.55
N ALA A 322 37.96 15.35 -4.93
CA ALA A 322 37.13 14.20 -5.24
C ALA A 322 35.64 14.47 -4.95
N ALA A 323 35.31 15.11 -3.82
CA ALA A 323 33.96 15.47 -3.48
C ALA A 323 33.34 16.48 -4.48
N LEU A 324 34.13 17.46 -4.91
CA LEU A 324 33.72 18.46 -5.89
C LEU A 324 33.48 17.84 -7.27
N GLU A 325 34.34 16.91 -7.70
CA GLU A 325 34.17 16.17 -8.96
C GLU A 325 32.88 15.35 -8.94
N ALA A 326 32.69 14.55 -7.88
CA ALA A 326 31.48 13.74 -7.72
C ALA A 326 30.21 14.60 -7.67
N ALA A 327 30.22 15.72 -6.95
CA ALA A 327 29.10 16.64 -6.87
C ALA A 327 28.80 17.31 -8.22
N THR A 328 29.82 17.68 -8.97
CA THR A 328 29.69 18.30 -10.30
C THR A 328 29.10 17.29 -11.30
N LEU A 329 29.59 16.06 -11.28
CA LEU A 329 29.04 14.98 -12.12
C LEU A 329 27.53 14.78 -11.81
N TYR A 330 27.19 14.64 -10.55
CA TYR A 330 25.79 14.47 -10.13
C TYR A 330 24.90 15.66 -10.55
N ALA A 331 25.38 16.89 -10.36
CA ALA A 331 24.67 18.10 -10.79
C ALA A 331 24.52 18.22 -12.32
N THR A 332 25.33 17.50 -13.10
CA THR A 332 25.19 17.38 -14.55
C THR A 332 24.20 16.28 -14.94
N GLU A 333 24.17 15.19 -14.18
CA GLU A 333 23.27 14.06 -14.42
C GLU A 333 21.82 14.40 -14.15
N VAL A 334 21.50 15.22 -13.14
CA VAL A 334 20.12 15.56 -12.78
C VAL A 334 19.38 16.30 -13.89
N PRO A 335 19.90 17.36 -14.53
CA PRO A 335 19.25 17.96 -15.70
C PRO A 335 19.09 17.00 -16.87
N LEU A 336 20.08 16.14 -17.13
CA LEU A 336 19.96 15.10 -18.16
C LEU A 336 18.83 14.10 -17.83
N LYS A 337 18.69 13.70 -16.57
CA LYS A 337 17.60 12.87 -16.09
C LYS A 337 16.24 13.57 -16.26
N THR A 338 16.18 14.88 -15.96
CA THR A 338 15.01 15.72 -16.19
C THR A 338 14.60 15.73 -17.67
N MET A 339 15.54 15.94 -18.58
CA MET A 339 15.27 15.91 -20.03
C MET A 339 14.75 14.54 -20.46
N LYS A 340 15.39 13.44 -20.05
CA LYS A 340 14.95 12.08 -20.39
C LYS A 340 13.55 11.77 -19.85
N THR A 341 13.29 12.15 -18.61
CA THR A 341 11.96 11.93 -17.98
C THR A 341 10.90 12.79 -18.66
N ALA A 342 11.20 14.03 -19.03
CA ALA A 342 10.28 14.89 -19.77
C ALA A 342 9.92 14.28 -21.15
N MET A 343 10.85 13.60 -21.80
CA MET A 343 10.57 12.89 -23.06
C MET A 343 9.56 11.75 -22.89
N GLU A 344 9.45 11.15 -21.69
CA GLU A 344 8.45 10.12 -21.39
C GLU A 344 7.00 10.67 -21.43
N VAL A 345 6.81 11.99 -21.38
CA VAL A 345 5.48 12.64 -21.48
C VAL A 345 4.91 12.55 -22.89
N PHE A 346 5.76 12.63 -23.93
CA PHE A 346 5.31 12.76 -25.32
C PHE A 346 4.40 11.63 -25.81
N PRO A 347 4.60 10.34 -25.48
CA PRO A 347 3.66 9.28 -25.84
C PRO A 347 2.26 9.55 -25.30
N VAL A 348 2.14 10.01 -24.04
CA VAL A 348 0.85 10.33 -23.41
C VAL A 348 0.17 11.51 -24.12
N VAL A 349 0.90 12.61 -24.30
CA VAL A 349 0.38 13.82 -24.96
C VAL A 349 -0.03 13.51 -26.40
N ARG A 350 0.78 12.75 -27.14
CA ARG A 350 0.47 12.35 -28.50
C ARG A 350 -0.80 11.51 -28.57
N ALA A 351 -0.93 10.51 -27.71
CA ALA A 351 -2.14 9.68 -27.64
C ALA A 351 -3.37 10.53 -27.29
N MET A 352 -3.25 11.45 -26.35
CA MET A 352 -4.36 12.33 -25.96
C MET A 352 -4.72 13.34 -27.02
N ALA A 353 -3.77 13.86 -27.77
CA ALA A 353 -4.03 14.77 -28.90
C ALA A 353 -4.73 14.07 -30.08
N SER A 354 -4.41 12.79 -30.33
CA SER A 354 -4.99 12.03 -31.46
C SER A 354 -6.30 11.32 -31.10
N GLU A 355 -6.45 10.83 -29.88
CA GLU A 355 -7.51 9.91 -29.49
C GLU A 355 -8.30 10.34 -28.24
N GLY A 356 -7.79 11.31 -27.51
CA GLY A 356 -8.44 11.86 -26.33
C GLY A 356 -9.68 12.71 -26.62
N ASN A 357 -10.25 13.29 -25.58
CA ASN A 357 -11.39 14.19 -25.73
C ASN A 357 -11.06 15.38 -26.65
N PRO A 358 -11.70 15.51 -27.82
CA PRO A 358 -11.35 16.54 -28.79
C PRO A 358 -11.51 17.97 -28.28
N ASN A 359 -12.29 18.18 -27.22
CA ASN A 359 -12.44 19.50 -26.59
C ASN A 359 -11.20 19.93 -25.77
N SER A 360 -10.28 19.01 -25.51
CA SER A 360 -9.07 19.21 -24.71
C SER A 360 -7.78 19.12 -25.53
N VAL A 361 -7.87 19.16 -26.87
CA VAL A 361 -6.69 19.10 -27.77
C VAL A 361 -5.79 20.32 -27.59
N SER A 362 -6.34 21.47 -27.18
CA SER A 362 -5.57 22.69 -26.92
C SER A 362 -4.81 22.66 -25.59
N ASP A 363 -5.16 21.78 -24.67
CA ASP A 363 -4.52 21.66 -23.36
C ASP A 363 -3.26 20.80 -23.44
#